data_34a49e302d0c6b9aa8edb2665e87e1ee
#
_entry.id   34a49e302d0c6b9aa8edb2665e87e1ee
#
_cell.length_a   1.000
_cell.length_b   1.000
_cell.length_c   1.000
_cell.angle_alpha   90.00
_cell.angle_beta   90.00
_cell.angle_gamma   90.00
#
_symmetry.space_group_name_H-M   'P 1'
#
loop_
_entity.id
_entity.type
_entity.pdbx_description
1 polymer ?
#
loop_
_entity_poly.entity_id
_entity_poly.type
_entity_poly.pdbx_seq_one_letter_code
_entity_poly.pdbx_strand_id
1 'polypeptide(L)'
;MSGPAPIKQARIVLGVAGGIAAYKAVELLRRLTEDGHDVTVVPTEASLQFVGAPTWAALSGKPVAPDVWSRVHEVPHVRLGQSAELVVVAPATADLLARAAHGLADDLLTNVLLTARCPVVLAPAMHTEMWEHPATRANVALLRERGVLVVEPAVGRLTGADTGKGRLPEPTELAELCRQVLAGTVQDLFGRRVVVSAGGTREHLDPVRFLGNRSSGKQGYALARAAATRGAEVVLVSSASLPDPVGVTVLRVTSALELRDAVLAEARSADAVVMAAAVADYRPAERQRYKRKKTETLTVELVQNPDVLAELVARRHEGQLLVGFAAETGDADADALAHGRDKLARKGCDLLVVNEVGETGHPTGFEGDNNAATVLASDGASYDVRLGSKDALAHVVWDLVAVRWTGRLAGTP
;
A
#
# COMPACT_ATOMS: atom_id res chain seq x y z
N MET A 1 -28.22 0.03 -15.21
CA MET A 1 -27.38 0.81 -14.28
C MET A 1 -27.53 0.20 -12.89
N SER A 2 -26.76 -0.81 -12.57
CA SER A 2 -26.68 -1.37 -11.21
C SER A 2 -25.77 -0.47 -10.40
N GLY A 3 -26.34 0.21 -9.40
CA GLY A 3 -25.58 0.98 -8.42
C GLY A 3 -24.54 0.09 -7.69
N PRO A 4 -23.53 0.68 -7.04
CA PRO A 4 -22.58 -0.08 -6.25
C PRO A 4 -23.34 -0.95 -5.24
N ALA A 5 -22.87 -2.18 -5.03
CA ALA A 5 -23.46 -3.08 -4.03
C ALA A 5 -23.51 -2.36 -2.68
N PRO A 6 -24.62 -2.48 -1.90
CA PRO A 6 -24.74 -1.80 -0.63
C PRO A 6 -23.58 -2.24 0.28
N ILE A 7 -22.82 -1.28 0.80
CA ILE A 7 -21.77 -1.53 1.78
C ILE A 7 -22.44 -2.17 2.99
N LYS A 8 -22.02 -3.38 3.35
CA LYS A 8 -22.55 -4.07 4.53
C LYS A 8 -22.22 -3.25 5.76
N GLN A 9 -23.24 -2.84 6.53
CA GLN A 9 -23.07 -2.14 7.79
C GLN A 9 -22.18 -3.00 8.74
N ALA A 10 -21.07 -2.44 9.19
CA ALA A 10 -20.17 -3.11 10.11
C ALA A 10 -20.09 -2.36 11.45
N ARG A 11 -19.84 -3.10 12.52
CA ARG A 11 -19.58 -2.54 13.85
C ARG A 11 -18.10 -2.23 14.00
N ILE A 12 -17.79 -0.95 14.10
CA ILE A 12 -16.41 -0.44 14.20
C ILE A 12 -16.19 0.15 15.59
N VAL A 13 -15.07 -0.19 16.21
CA VAL A 13 -14.56 0.55 17.37
C VAL A 13 -13.48 1.52 16.89
N LEU A 14 -13.71 2.82 17.08
CA LEU A 14 -12.74 3.88 16.84
C LEU A 14 -12.07 4.26 18.16
N GLY A 15 -10.85 3.77 18.36
CA GLY A 15 -9.98 4.19 19.47
C GLY A 15 -9.30 5.51 19.15
N VAL A 16 -9.18 6.40 20.17
CA VAL A 16 -8.50 7.68 20.02
C VAL A 16 -7.52 7.86 21.18
N ALA A 17 -6.22 7.85 20.88
CA ALA A 17 -5.20 8.13 21.89
C ALA A 17 -4.89 9.64 22.02
N GLY A 18 -4.28 10.03 23.16
CA GLY A 18 -4.00 11.42 23.51
C GLY A 18 -2.89 12.04 22.67
N GLY A 19 -3.24 12.76 21.62
CA GLY A 19 -2.32 13.52 20.79
C GLY A 19 -3.04 14.59 19.97
N ILE A 20 -2.31 15.61 19.54
CA ILE A 20 -2.89 16.72 18.77
C ILE A 20 -3.64 16.24 17.52
N ALA A 21 -3.20 15.15 16.90
CA ALA A 21 -3.84 14.57 15.72
C ALA A 21 -5.25 13.99 15.98
N ALA A 22 -5.73 13.94 17.24
CA ALA A 22 -7.09 13.50 17.60
C ALA A 22 -8.19 14.30 16.86
N TYR A 23 -7.94 15.57 16.48
CA TYR A 23 -8.91 16.34 15.68
C TYR A 23 -9.19 15.71 14.32
N LYS A 24 -8.23 15.01 13.71
CA LYS A 24 -8.42 14.30 12.42
C LYS A 24 -9.31 13.06 12.58
N ALA A 25 -9.32 12.43 13.75
CA ALA A 25 -10.19 11.29 14.01
C ALA A 25 -11.68 11.69 14.01
N VAL A 26 -12.00 12.95 14.22
CA VAL A 26 -13.36 13.50 14.07
C VAL A 26 -13.87 13.35 12.63
N GLU A 27 -13.01 13.67 11.66
CA GLU A 27 -13.34 13.52 10.24
C GLU A 27 -13.36 12.04 9.83
N LEU A 28 -12.49 11.21 10.38
CA LEU A 28 -12.54 9.76 10.16
C LEU A 28 -13.85 9.17 10.68
N LEU A 29 -14.27 9.52 11.89
CA LEU A 29 -15.56 9.11 12.47
C LEU A 29 -16.71 9.47 11.52
N ARG A 30 -16.74 10.73 11.07
CA ARG A 30 -17.77 11.22 10.17
C ARG A 30 -17.85 10.39 8.89
N ARG A 31 -16.72 10.11 8.25
CA ARG A 31 -16.67 9.30 7.03
C ARG A 31 -17.17 7.88 7.25
N LEU A 32 -16.73 7.22 8.32
CA LEU A 32 -17.17 5.87 8.64
C LEU A 32 -18.68 5.80 8.94
N THR A 33 -19.24 6.83 9.59
CA THR A 33 -20.69 6.91 9.82
C THR A 33 -21.48 7.25 8.56
N GLU A 34 -20.95 8.11 7.68
CA GLU A 34 -21.53 8.42 6.37
C GLU A 34 -21.48 7.19 5.43
N ASP A 35 -20.48 6.34 5.53
CA ASP A 35 -20.42 5.03 4.86
C ASP A 35 -21.45 4.01 5.41
N GLY A 36 -22.21 4.38 6.45
CA GLY A 36 -23.28 3.56 7.05
C GLY A 36 -22.83 2.59 8.12
N HIS A 37 -21.60 2.69 8.60
CA HIS A 37 -21.09 1.82 9.68
C HIS A 37 -21.59 2.24 11.05
N ASP A 38 -21.71 1.26 11.96
CA ASP A 38 -22.06 1.46 13.37
C ASP A 38 -20.80 1.69 14.21
N VAL A 39 -20.40 2.98 14.36
CA VAL A 39 -19.14 3.34 15.02
C VAL A 39 -19.33 3.61 16.50
N THR A 40 -18.51 2.98 17.34
CA THR A 40 -18.39 3.28 18.77
C THR A 40 -17.04 3.90 19.06
N VAL A 41 -17.02 5.12 19.60
CA VAL A 41 -15.76 5.82 19.92
C VAL A 41 -15.30 5.46 21.32
N VAL A 42 -14.04 5.08 21.44
CA VAL A 42 -13.36 4.74 22.69
C VAL A 42 -12.12 5.65 22.84
N PRO A 43 -12.29 6.87 23.40
CA PRO A 43 -11.18 7.78 23.63
C PRO A 43 -10.42 7.38 24.90
N THR A 44 -9.10 7.60 24.91
CA THR A 44 -8.35 7.61 26.18
C THR A 44 -8.65 8.91 26.96
N GLU A 45 -8.44 8.91 28.26
CA GLU A 45 -8.61 10.11 29.09
C GLU A 45 -7.76 11.29 28.55
N ALA A 46 -6.53 11.01 28.15
CA ALA A 46 -5.64 12.01 27.56
C ALA A 46 -6.19 12.57 26.23
N SER A 47 -6.90 11.79 25.43
CA SER A 47 -7.46 12.28 24.17
C SER A 47 -8.62 13.27 24.35
N LEU A 48 -9.33 13.18 25.47
CA LEU A 48 -10.44 14.09 25.80
C LEU A 48 -9.96 15.53 26.09
N GLN A 49 -8.65 15.73 26.35
CA GLN A 49 -8.02 17.06 26.44
C GLN A 49 -7.93 17.76 25.06
N PHE A 50 -7.93 17.00 23.97
CA PHE A 50 -7.86 17.52 22.60
C PHE A 50 -9.24 17.62 21.95
N VAL A 51 -10.09 16.60 22.13
CA VAL A 51 -11.46 16.56 21.60
C VAL A 51 -12.39 16.04 22.69
N GLY A 52 -13.29 16.89 23.15
CA GLY A 52 -14.18 16.57 24.27
C GLY A 52 -15.24 15.50 23.95
N ALA A 53 -15.68 14.79 24.97
CA ALA A 53 -16.70 13.74 24.88
C ALA A 53 -18.02 14.19 24.17
N PRO A 54 -18.51 15.44 24.32
CA PRO A 54 -19.69 15.90 23.59
C PRO A 54 -19.55 15.83 22.07
N THR A 55 -18.36 16.15 21.53
CA THR A 55 -18.11 16.08 20.08
C THR A 55 -18.24 14.64 19.58
N TRP A 56 -17.62 13.70 20.28
CA TRP A 56 -17.69 12.29 19.94
C TRP A 56 -19.13 11.74 20.03
N ALA A 57 -19.85 12.09 21.09
CA ALA A 57 -21.24 11.64 21.29
C ALA A 57 -22.17 12.19 20.20
N ALA A 58 -22.02 13.46 19.82
CA ALA A 58 -22.84 14.10 18.79
C ALA A 58 -22.65 13.46 17.42
N LEU A 59 -21.41 13.08 17.07
CA LEU A 59 -21.08 12.54 15.75
C LEU A 59 -21.33 11.03 15.64
N SER A 60 -21.12 10.26 16.73
CA SER A 60 -21.35 8.83 16.74
C SER A 60 -22.79 8.45 17.04
N GLY A 61 -23.59 9.39 17.60
CA GLY A 61 -24.93 9.09 18.12
C GLY A 61 -24.92 8.21 19.38
N LYS A 62 -23.77 8.00 20.01
CA LYS A 62 -23.58 7.10 21.16
C LYS A 62 -22.92 7.82 22.34
N PRO A 63 -23.26 7.43 23.59
CA PRO A 63 -22.56 7.96 24.75
C PRO A 63 -21.11 7.49 24.75
N VAL A 64 -20.22 8.38 25.18
CA VAL A 64 -18.78 8.15 25.23
C VAL A 64 -18.33 8.08 26.69
N ALA A 65 -17.73 6.96 27.08
CA ALA A 65 -17.14 6.78 28.40
C ALA A 65 -15.68 6.33 28.22
N PRO A 66 -14.72 7.02 28.88
CA PRO A 66 -13.30 6.68 28.76
C PRO A 66 -12.89 5.52 29.68
N ASP A 67 -13.70 5.17 30.67
CA ASP A 67 -13.35 4.25 31.74
C ASP A 67 -14.07 2.89 31.69
N VAL A 68 -13.39 1.89 32.24
CA VAL A 68 -13.91 0.50 32.36
C VAL A 68 -14.99 0.40 33.46
N TRP A 69 -15.05 1.36 34.35
CA TRP A 69 -15.78 1.28 35.63
C TRP A 69 -17.21 1.82 35.53
N SER A 70 -17.55 2.61 34.51
CA SER A 70 -18.87 3.26 34.38
C SER A 70 -20.04 2.27 34.22
N ARG A 71 -19.80 1.00 33.84
CA ARG A 71 -20.81 -0.08 33.73
C ARG A 71 -20.20 -1.45 33.98
N VAL A 72 -19.59 -1.67 35.13
CA VAL A 72 -18.86 -2.88 35.49
C VAL A 72 -19.68 -4.17 35.25
N HIS A 73 -20.97 -4.15 35.48
CA HIS A 73 -21.86 -5.31 35.33
C HIS A 73 -22.08 -5.72 33.85
N GLU A 74 -21.81 -4.83 32.88
CA GLU A 74 -21.97 -5.12 31.44
C GLU A 74 -20.65 -5.59 30.78
N VAL A 75 -19.53 -5.57 31.48
CA VAL A 75 -18.19 -5.89 30.99
C VAL A 75 -17.94 -5.26 29.61
N PRO A 76 -18.04 -3.90 29.49
CA PRO A 76 -18.14 -3.23 28.18
C PRO A 76 -16.95 -3.49 27.25
N HIS A 77 -15.73 -3.65 27.79
CA HIS A 77 -14.53 -3.93 27.02
C HIS A 77 -14.59 -5.30 26.30
N VAL A 78 -15.10 -6.33 26.98
CA VAL A 78 -15.25 -7.67 26.39
C VAL A 78 -16.31 -7.64 25.29
N ARG A 79 -17.48 -7.03 25.57
CA ARG A 79 -18.57 -6.91 24.60
C ARG A 79 -18.11 -6.11 23.37
N LEU A 80 -17.44 -4.97 23.53
CA LEU A 80 -16.96 -4.16 22.42
C LEU A 80 -15.92 -4.91 21.60
N GLY A 81 -14.90 -5.49 22.23
CA GLY A 81 -13.85 -6.22 21.54
C GLY A 81 -14.36 -7.46 20.78
N GLN A 82 -15.29 -8.22 21.38
CA GLN A 82 -15.84 -9.43 20.75
C GLN A 82 -16.88 -9.15 19.68
N SER A 83 -17.64 -8.05 19.79
CA SER A 83 -18.69 -7.71 18.83
C SER A 83 -18.20 -6.86 17.67
N ALA A 84 -17.04 -6.21 17.78
CA ALA A 84 -16.45 -5.43 16.70
C ALA A 84 -16.11 -6.29 15.49
N GLU A 85 -16.29 -5.74 14.29
CA GLU A 85 -15.83 -6.30 13.02
C GLU A 85 -14.52 -5.62 12.56
N LEU A 86 -14.21 -4.48 13.17
CA LEU A 86 -12.94 -3.76 13.02
C LEU A 86 -12.66 -2.92 14.28
N VAL A 87 -11.43 -2.93 14.75
CA VAL A 87 -10.93 -1.93 15.70
C VAL A 87 -9.91 -1.06 14.97
N VAL A 88 -10.16 0.24 14.87
CA VAL A 88 -9.21 1.20 14.32
C VAL A 88 -8.83 2.22 15.38
N VAL A 89 -7.53 2.44 15.59
CA VAL A 89 -7.04 3.46 16.52
C VAL A 89 -6.34 4.58 15.77
N ALA A 90 -6.90 5.76 15.81
CA ALA A 90 -6.40 6.94 15.14
C ALA A 90 -6.63 8.20 16.01
N PRO A 91 -5.57 8.89 16.45
CA PRO A 91 -4.18 8.48 16.38
C PRO A 91 -3.82 7.38 17.38
N ALA A 92 -2.76 6.61 17.10
CA ALA A 92 -2.07 5.76 18.04
C ALA A 92 -0.75 6.43 18.47
N THR A 93 -0.61 6.76 19.76
CA THR A 93 0.62 7.34 20.31
C THR A 93 1.69 6.28 20.57
N ALA A 94 2.95 6.68 20.74
CA ALA A 94 4.03 5.76 21.10
C ALA A 94 3.75 5.00 22.40
N ASP A 95 3.13 5.67 23.40
CA ASP A 95 2.68 5.04 24.63
C ASP A 95 1.63 3.95 24.37
N LEU A 96 0.60 4.25 23.59
CA LEU A 96 -0.42 3.25 23.24
C LEU A 96 0.17 2.05 22.49
N LEU A 97 1.08 2.29 21.54
CA LEU A 97 1.77 1.21 20.81
C LEU A 97 2.55 0.31 21.77
N ALA A 98 3.27 0.91 22.74
CA ALA A 98 4.02 0.17 23.74
C ALA A 98 3.08 -0.66 24.63
N ARG A 99 2.00 -0.07 25.14
CA ARG A 99 1.01 -0.76 25.99
C ARG A 99 0.34 -1.92 25.23
N ALA A 100 -0.10 -1.69 24.00
CA ALA A 100 -0.68 -2.72 23.16
C ALA A 100 0.32 -3.85 22.87
N ALA A 101 1.59 -3.54 22.58
CA ALA A 101 2.63 -4.52 22.32
C ALA A 101 2.92 -5.42 23.54
N HIS A 102 2.81 -4.89 24.74
CA HIS A 102 3.11 -5.61 25.97
C HIS A 102 1.88 -6.09 26.74
N GLY A 103 0.66 -5.90 26.19
CA GLY A 103 -0.58 -6.36 26.82
C GLY A 103 -0.95 -5.60 28.08
N LEU A 104 -0.50 -4.35 28.23
CA LEU A 104 -0.88 -3.47 29.35
C LEU A 104 -2.27 -2.91 29.07
N ALA A 105 -3.23 -3.15 29.98
CA ALA A 105 -4.64 -2.85 29.78
C ALA A 105 -5.25 -2.24 31.04
N ASP A 106 -5.01 -0.95 31.27
CA ASP A 106 -5.49 -0.18 32.41
C ASP A 106 -6.60 0.82 32.05
N ASP A 107 -6.93 0.98 30.76
CA ASP A 107 -8.06 1.77 30.27
C ASP A 107 -8.99 0.95 29.34
N LEU A 108 -10.14 1.53 28.99
CA LEU A 108 -11.13 0.85 28.15
C LEU A 108 -10.57 0.48 26.77
N LEU A 109 -9.78 1.35 26.15
CA LEU A 109 -9.24 1.12 24.80
C LEU A 109 -8.27 -0.05 24.78
N THR A 110 -7.32 -0.10 25.70
CA THR A 110 -6.34 -1.19 25.76
C THR A 110 -6.96 -2.52 26.16
N ASN A 111 -8.00 -2.52 27.00
CA ASN A 111 -8.79 -3.71 27.27
C ASN A 111 -9.58 -4.19 26.02
N VAL A 112 -10.14 -3.27 25.21
CA VAL A 112 -10.78 -3.63 23.94
C VAL A 112 -9.75 -4.26 22.98
N LEU A 113 -8.52 -3.70 22.90
CA LEU A 113 -7.47 -4.28 22.05
C LEU A 113 -7.11 -5.73 22.46
N LEU A 114 -7.07 -6.04 23.77
CA LEU A 114 -6.82 -7.40 24.25
C LEU A 114 -7.95 -8.37 23.99
N THR A 115 -9.20 -7.89 23.89
CA THR A 115 -10.40 -8.73 23.72
C THR A 115 -10.89 -8.79 22.28
N ALA A 116 -10.31 -8.01 21.38
CA ALA A 116 -10.67 -7.96 19.97
C ALA A 116 -10.45 -9.33 19.27
N ARG A 117 -11.46 -9.76 18.51
CA ARG A 117 -11.44 -10.98 17.67
C ARG A 117 -11.50 -10.65 16.18
N CYS A 118 -11.45 -9.39 15.84
CA CYS A 118 -11.50 -8.86 14.49
C CYS A 118 -10.14 -8.20 14.15
N PRO A 119 -9.92 -7.80 12.90
CA PRO A 119 -8.75 -7.02 12.52
C PRO A 119 -8.59 -5.77 13.39
N VAL A 120 -7.34 -5.47 13.73
CA VAL A 120 -6.94 -4.27 14.49
C VAL A 120 -6.02 -3.43 13.61
N VAL A 121 -6.39 -2.16 13.43
CA VAL A 121 -5.60 -1.17 12.69
C VAL A 121 -5.13 -0.09 13.64
N LEU A 122 -3.83 0.13 13.73
CA LEU A 122 -3.22 1.21 14.51
C LEU A 122 -2.60 2.23 13.55
N ALA A 123 -3.06 3.48 13.61
CA ALA A 123 -2.55 4.60 12.82
C ALA A 123 -1.68 5.52 13.70
N PRO A 124 -0.35 5.37 13.69
CA PRO A 124 0.55 6.15 14.52
C PRO A 124 0.57 7.63 14.17
N ALA A 125 0.69 8.49 15.20
CA ALA A 125 0.99 9.90 15.03
C ALA A 125 1.89 10.37 16.19
N MET A 126 3.10 10.82 15.86
CA MET A 126 4.12 11.29 16.78
C MET A 126 5.21 12.06 16.04
N HIS A 127 6.13 12.71 16.77
CA HIS A 127 7.32 13.29 16.16
C HIS A 127 8.22 12.21 15.54
N THR A 128 9.02 12.59 14.52
CA THR A 128 9.89 11.67 13.79
C THR A 128 10.86 10.93 14.70
N GLU A 129 11.45 11.63 15.67
CA GLU A 129 12.39 11.06 16.63
C GLU A 129 11.74 9.97 17.50
N MET A 130 10.46 10.15 17.85
CA MET A 130 9.69 9.13 18.57
C MET A 130 9.37 7.93 17.70
N TRP A 131 9.03 8.16 16.43
CA TRP A 131 8.73 7.09 15.46
C TRP A 131 9.96 6.26 15.15
N GLU A 132 11.11 6.92 14.97
CA GLU A 132 12.38 6.25 14.65
C GLU A 132 13.10 5.67 15.87
N HIS A 133 12.62 5.98 17.06
CA HIS A 133 13.22 5.46 18.29
C HIS A 133 13.22 3.92 18.30
N PRO A 134 14.35 3.27 18.67
CA PRO A 134 14.45 1.81 18.64
C PRO A 134 13.35 1.09 19.41
N ALA A 135 12.91 1.61 20.56
CA ALA A 135 11.81 1.04 21.35
C ALA A 135 10.47 1.09 20.58
N THR A 136 10.15 2.20 19.91
CA THR A 136 8.92 2.32 19.11
C THR A 136 8.96 1.35 17.92
N ARG A 137 10.08 1.28 17.23
CA ARG A 137 10.27 0.34 16.12
C ARG A 137 10.14 -1.12 16.56
N ALA A 138 10.71 -1.48 17.71
CA ALA A 138 10.57 -2.83 18.28
C ALA A 138 9.11 -3.15 18.63
N ASN A 139 8.38 -2.22 19.25
CA ASN A 139 6.97 -2.38 19.57
C ASN A 139 6.11 -2.54 18.30
N VAL A 140 6.38 -1.74 17.28
CA VAL A 140 5.70 -1.86 15.98
C VAL A 140 5.96 -3.21 15.31
N ALA A 141 7.21 -3.68 15.32
CA ALA A 141 7.56 -5.00 14.79
C ALA A 141 6.81 -6.12 15.53
N LEU A 142 6.78 -6.08 16.86
CA LEU A 142 6.07 -7.06 17.68
C LEU A 142 4.55 -7.04 17.43
N LEU A 143 3.95 -5.85 17.30
CA LEU A 143 2.53 -5.71 16.98
C LEU A 143 2.22 -6.32 15.59
N ARG A 144 3.05 -6.05 14.59
CA ARG A 144 2.93 -6.62 13.25
C ARG A 144 3.09 -8.14 13.26
N GLU A 145 4.06 -8.68 13.98
CA GLU A 145 4.25 -10.12 14.17
C GLU A 145 2.99 -10.80 14.75
N ARG A 146 2.23 -10.08 15.59
CA ARG A 146 0.97 -10.57 16.17
C ARG A 146 -0.27 -10.31 15.32
N GLY A 147 -0.11 -9.86 14.07
CA GLY A 147 -1.22 -9.66 13.14
C GLY A 147 -1.93 -8.31 13.26
N VAL A 148 -1.36 -7.35 13.98
CA VAL A 148 -1.92 -6.00 14.05
C VAL A 148 -1.43 -5.19 12.86
N LEU A 149 -2.34 -4.58 12.11
CA LEU A 149 -2.00 -3.70 11.01
C LEU A 149 -1.55 -2.34 11.54
N VAL A 150 -0.25 -2.12 11.62
CA VAL A 150 0.32 -0.82 12.00
C VAL A 150 0.65 -0.03 10.74
N VAL A 151 -0.13 1.04 10.53
CA VAL A 151 -0.02 1.92 9.35
C VAL A 151 1.26 2.76 9.46
N GLU A 152 1.98 2.90 8.33
CA GLU A 152 3.11 3.83 8.30
C GLU A 152 2.63 5.28 8.43
N PRO A 153 3.23 6.09 9.32
CA PRO A 153 2.90 7.52 9.39
C PRO A 153 3.25 8.23 8.09
N ALA A 154 2.44 9.21 7.72
CA ALA A 154 2.70 10.06 6.56
C ALA A 154 3.89 11.00 6.81
N VAL A 155 4.54 11.40 5.72
CA VAL A 155 5.59 12.43 5.72
C VAL A 155 4.94 13.80 5.54
N GLY A 156 5.36 14.78 6.31
CA GLY A 156 4.87 16.14 6.17
C GLY A 156 5.16 17.01 7.38
N ARG A 157 4.53 18.19 7.41
CA ARG A 157 4.63 19.12 8.55
C ARG A 157 4.01 18.48 9.79
N LEU A 158 4.76 18.45 10.87
CA LEU A 158 4.35 17.96 12.19
C LEU A 158 3.77 19.11 13.04
N THR A 159 4.40 19.43 14.14
CA THR A 159 4.02 20.56 14.99
C THR A 159 5.01 21.70 14.74
N GLY A 160 4.52 22.90 14.50
CA GLY A 160 5.41 24.04 14.24
C GLY A 160 6.04 24.04 12.84
N ALA A 161 7.36 24.25 12.74
CA ALA A 161 8.13 24.27 11.49
C ALA A 161 8.69 22.90 11.10
N ASP A 162 8.61 21.91 11.98
CA ASP A 162 9.21 20.59 11.81
C ASP A 162 8.49 19.78 10.72
N THR A 163 9.26 19.14 9.87
CA THR A 163 8.78 18.25 8.81
C THR A 163 9.48 16.91 8.91
N GLY A 164 8.73 15.83 8.75
CA GLY A 164 9.28 14.47 8.80
C GLY A 164 8.22 13.39 8.75
N LYS A 165 8.64 12.14 8.96
CA LYS A 165 7.78 10.97 9.04
C LYS A 165 7.21 10.88 10.46
N GLY A 166 5.90 10.97 10.62
CA GLY A 166 5.26 10.91 11.95
C GLY A 166 3.83 11.45 11.95
N ARG A 167 3.39 12.00 10.82
CA ARG A 167 2.05 12.58 10.68
C ARG A 167 0.99 11.48 10.56
N LEU A 168 -0.18 11.68 11.21
CA LEU A 168 -1.34 10.83 10.97
C LEU A 168 -1.73 10.91 9.49
N PRO A 169 -1.91 9.77 8.80
CA PRO A 169 -2.45 9.74 7.44
C PRO A 169 -3.78 10.50 7.33
N GLU A 170 -4.15 10.89 6.14
CA GLU A 170 -5.39 11.65 5.94
C GLU A 170 -6.63 10.80 6.26
N PRO A 171 -7.69 11.37 6.85
CA PRO A 171 -8.90 10.62 7.23
C PRO A 171 -9.55 9.88 6.06
N THR A 172 -9.45 10.42 4.83
CA THR A 172 -9.89 9.75 3.60
C THR A 172 -9.15 8.45 3.32
N GLU A 173 -7.84 8.46 3.51
CA GLU A 173 -6.98 7.29 3.29
C GLU A 173 -7.23 6.22 4.35
N LEU A 174 -7.40 6.63 5.61
CA LEU A 174 -7.74 5.72 6.70
C LEU A 174 -9.13 5.11 6.53
N ALA A 175 -10.12 5.88 6.08
CA ALA A 175 -11.46 5.36 5.80
C ALA A 175 -11.43 4.34 4.66
N GLU A 176 -10.66 4.60 3.60
CA GLU A 176 -10.45 3.64 2.51
C GLU A 176 -9.80 2.36 3.01
N LEU A 177 -8.77 2.46 3.84
CA LEU A 177 -8.12 1.30 4.46
C LEU A 177 -9.13 0.49 5.30
N CYS A 178 -9.96 1.16 6.11
CA CYS A 178 -11.01 0.49 6.90
C CYS A 178 -11.98 -0.27 5.99
N ARG A 179 -12.42 0.32 4.88
CA ARG A 179 -13.30 -0.35 3.90
C ARG A 179 -12.66 -1.61 3.32
N GLN A 180 -11.39 -1.54 2.96
CA GLN A 180 -10.65 -2.68 2.41
C GLN A 180 -10.49 -3.81 3.44
N VAL A 181 -10.15 -3.48 4.69
CA VAL A 181 -10.06 -4.46 5.79
C VAL A 181 -11.42 -5.13 6.06
N LEU A 182 -12.52 -4.34 6.06
CA LEU A 182 -13.89 -4.86 6.27
C LEU A 182 -14.38 -5.71 5.09
N ALA A 183 -13.92 -5.45 3.88
CA ALA A 183 -14.23 -6.27 2.70
C ALA A 183 -13.66 -7.70 2.79
N GLY A 184 -12.96 -8.03 3.89
CA GLY A 184 -12.42 -9.37 4.12
C GLY A 184 -11.16 -9.65 3.34
N THR A 185 -10.37 -8.61 3.04
CA THR A 185 -9.04 -8.81 2.45
C THR A 185 -8.22 -9.65 3.44
N VAL A 186 -7.99 -10.90 3.10
CA VAL A 186 -7.26 -11.85 3.93
C VAL A 186 -5.87 -11.27 4.19
N GLN A 187 -5.40 -11.32 5.46
CA GLN A 187 -4.03 -10.90 5.86
C GLN A 187 -2.98 -11.96 5.44
N ASP A 188 -3.10 -12.46 4.21
CA ASP A 188 -2.29 -13.56 3.67
C ASP A 188 -0.88 -13.16 3.24
N LEU A 189 -0.59 -11.85 3.24
CA LEU A 189 0.75 -11.31 3.02
C LEU A 189 1.41 -10.84 4.32
N PHE A 190 0.78 -11.14 5.46
CA PHE A 190 1.34 -10.78 6.76
C PHE A 190 2.73 -11.38 6.99
N GLY A 191 3.67 -10.56 7.50
CA GLY A 191 5.07 -10.95 7.70
C GLY A 191 5.89 -11.04 6.41
N ARG A 192 5.29 -10.72 5.23
CA ARG A 192 6.01 -10.66 3.96
C ARG A 192 6.49 -9.25 3.67
N ARG A 193 7.69 -9.14 3.12
CA ARG A 193 8.25 -7.89 2.61
C ARG A 193 8.20 -7.89 1.09
N VAL A 194 7.61 -6.85 0.49
CA VAL A 194 7.43 -6.77 -0.96
C VAL A 194 7.94 -5.44 -1.51
N VAL A 195 8.51 -5.51 -2.70
CA VAL A 195 8.95 -4.32 -3.46
C VAL A 195 8.09 -4.19 -4.70
N VAL A 196 7.57 -2.98 -4.94
CA VAL A 196 6.79 -2.67 -6.14
C VAL A 196 7.44 -1.49 -6.84
N SER A 197 7.61 -1.57 -8.17
CA SER A 197 8.03 -0.41 -8.96
C SER A 197 6.84 0.25 -9.64
N ALA A 198 6.85 1.59 -9.83
CA ALA A 198 5.75 2.33 -10.44
C ALA A 198 6.21 3.55 -11.24
N GLY A 199 5.39 3.94 -12.21
CA GLY A 199 5.60 5.12 -13.03
C GLY A 199 6.43 4.86 -14.29
N GLY A 200 6.62 5.89 -15.10
CA GLY A 200 7.51 5.87 -16.27
C GLY A 200 8.83 6.56 -15.95
N THR A 201 9.94 5.91 -16.25
CA THR A 201 11.25 6.55 -16.06
C THR A 201 11.45 7.70 -17.04
N ARG A 202 12.26 8.66 -16.65
CA ARG A 202 12.55 9.87 -17.43
C ARG A 202 14.05 9.95 -17.67
N GLU A 203 14.45 9.75 -18.91
CA GLU A 203 15.85 9.76 -19.32
C GLU A 203 16.20 11.16 -19.82
N HIS A 204 16.84 11.96 -18.97
CA HIS A 204 17.11 13.35 -19.26
C HIS A 204 18.06 13.58 -20.43
N LEU A 205 17.59 14.31 -21.44
CA LEU A 205 18.43 14.87 -22.53
C LEU A 205 19.21 16.09 -22.03
N ASP A 206 18.49 16.97 -21.33
CA ASP A 206 19.02 18.20 -20.72
C ASP A 206 18.17 18.55 -19.47
N PRO A 207 18.42 19.65 -18.75
CA PRO A 207 17.63 20.02 -17.56
C PRO A 207 16.13 20.21 -17.80
N VAL A 208 15.68 20.29 -19.05
CA VAL A 208 14.28 20.61 -19.41
C VAL A 208 13.59 19.47 -20.12
N ARG A 209 14.32 18.70 -20.95
CA ARG A 209 13.75 17.67 -21.82
C ARG A 209 14.21 16.29 -21.42
N PHE A 210 13.33 15.32 -21.58
CA PHE A 210 13.58 13.90 -21.31
C PHE A 210 12.89 13.00 -22.33
N LEU A 211 13.37 11.78 -22.47
CA LEU A 211 12.70 10.65 -23.10
C LEU A 211 12.05 9.82 -21.99
N GLY A 212 10.92 9.18 -22.27
CA GLY A 212 10.28 8.32 -21.29
C GLY A 212 9.04 7.64 -21.85
N ASN A 213 8.63 6.58 -21.18
CA ASN A 213 7.44 5.83 -21.53
C ASN A 213 6.19 6.43 -20.86
N ARG A 214 5.04 6.37 -21.54
CA ARG A 214 3.76 6.76 -20.95
C ARG A 214 3.43 5.81 -19.79
N SER A 215 3.30 6.34 -18.59
CA SER A 215 2.80 5.61 -17.44
C SER A 215 2.37 6.60 -16.35
N SER A 216 1.13 6.49 -15.91
CA SER A 216 0.62 7.26 -14.77
C SER A 216 1.13 6.75 -13.40
N GLY A 217 1.65 5.51 -13.34
CA GLY A 217 2.03 4.84 -12.10
C GLY A 217 0.86 4.22 -11.32
N LYS A 218 -0.39 4.49 -11.69
CA LYS A 218 -1.59 4.07 -10.94
C LYS A 218 -1.64 2.56 -10.65
N GLN A 219 -1.20 1.70 -11.58
CA GLN A 219 -1.21 0.25 -11.38
C GLN A 219 -0.20 -0.18 -10.30
N GLY A 220 1.01 0.35 -10.30
CA GLY A 220 2.00 0.07 -9.25
C GLY A 220 1.54 0.57 -7.87
N TYR A 221 0.88 1.73 -7.84
CA TYR A 221 0.28 2.26 -6.61
C TYR A 221 -0.88 1.39 -6.11
N ALA A 222 -1.71 0.86 -6.99
CA ALA A 222 -2.77 -0.09 -6.64
C ALA A 222 -2.19 -1.40 -6.06
N LEU A 223 -1.13 -1.93 -6.69
CA LEU A 223 -0.40 -3.10 -6.18
C LEU A 223 0.20 -2.86 -4.80
N ALA A 224 0.83 -1.70 -4.59
CA ALA A 224 1.40 -1.35 -3.30
C ALA A 224 0.34 -1.21 -2.20
N ARG A 225 -0.80 -0.54 -2.49
CA ARG A 225 -1.94 -0.46 -1.56
C ARG A 225 -2.50 -1.83 -1.23
N ALA A 226 -2.78 -2.65 -2.25
CA ALA A 226 -3.34 -3.98 -2.05
C ALA A 226 -2.43 -4.87 -1.20
N ALA A 227 -1.11 -4.82 -1.38
CA ALA A 227 -0.18 -5.56 -0.53
C ALA A 227 -0.18 -5.06 0.92
N ALA A 228 -0.16 -3.73 1.12
CA ALA A 228 -0.17 -3.14 2.46
C ALA A 228 -1.45 -3.50 3.23
N THR A 229 -2.61 -3.47 2.57
CA THR A 229 -3.90 -3.88 3.20
C THR A 229 -3.97 -5.37 3.50
N ARG A 230 -3.17 -6.20 2.81
CA ARG A 230 -3.02 -7.64 3.06
C ARG A 230 -1.91 -7.94 4.08
N GLY A 231 -1.36 -6.93 4.75
CA GLY A 231 -0.43 -7.06 5.87
C GLY A 231 1.05 -7.13 5.48
N ALA A 232 1.41 -6.90 4.22
CA ALA A 232 2.81 -6.86 3.81
C ALA A 232 3.54 -5.58 4.27
N GLU A 233 4.83 -5.69 4.55
CA GLU A 233 5.74 -4.56 4.55
C GLU A 233 6.06 -4.18 3.10
N VAL A 234 5.67 -2.96 2.67
CA VAL A 234 5.73 -2.56 1.27
C VAL A 234 6.73 -1.44 1.04
N VAL A 235 7.64 -1.63 0.09
CA VAL A 235 8.49 -0.59 -0.47
C VAL A 235 8.06 -0.32 -1.91
N LEU A 236 7.66 0.93 -2.20
CA LEU A 236 7.27 1.38 -3.53
C LEU A 236 8.38 2.26 -4.12
N VAL A 237 9.07 1.76 -5.13
CA VAL A 237 10.07 2.53 -5.90
C VAL A 237 9.35 3.23 -7.04
N SER A 238 9.21 4.56 -6.98
CA SER A 238 8.31 5.30 -7.87
C SER A 238 8.94 6.49 -8.57
N SER A 239 8.74 6.57 -9.88
CA SER A 239 8.97 7.76 -10.71
C SER A 239 7.70 8.59 -10.96
N ALA A 240 6.54 8.15 -10.46
CA ALA A 240 5.28 8.86 -10.58
C ALA A 240 5.11 9.94 -9.50
N SER A 241 4.32 10.98 -9.80
CA SER A 241 4.02 12.09 -8.88
C SER A 241 2.65 11.92 -8.19
N LEU A 242 2.27 10.69 -7.87
CA LEU A 242 1.04 10.39 -7.12
C LEU A 242 1.26 10.56 -5.61
N PRO A 243 0.20 10.83 -4.83
CA PRO A 243 0.27 10.82 -3.36
C PRO A 243 0.77 9.48 -2.83
N ASP A 244 1.51 9.51 -1.74
CA ASP A 244 2.05 8.30 -1.13
C ASP A 244 0.93 7.45 -0.54
N PRO A 245 0.85 6.14 -0.89
CA PRO A 245 -0.18 5.27 -0.34
C PRO A 245 0.04 5.03 1.16
N VAL A 246 -1.06 4.91 1.90
CA VAL A 246 -1.01 4.60 3.33
C VAL A 246 -0.40 3.22 3.57
N GLY A 247 0.46 3.12 4.56
CA GLY A 247 1.11 1.85 4.91
C GLY A 247 2.26 1.44 3.98
N VAL A 248 2.73 2.34 3.11
CA VAL A 248 3.76 2.06 2.10
C VAL A 248 4.95 2.99 2.29
N THR A 249 6.15 2.44 2.30
CA THR A 249 7.38 3.23 2.23
C THR A 249 7.68 3.57 0.77
N VAL A 250 7.73 4.86 0.42
CA VAL A 250 7.95 5.29 -0.98
C VAL A 250 9.37 5.80 -1.17
N LEU A 251 10.08 5.21 -2.13
CA LEU A 251 11.40 5.65 -2.61
C LEU A 251 11.21 6.34 -3.97
N ARG A 252 11.50 7.64 -4.02
CA ARG A 252 11.36 8.45 -5.24
C ARG A 252 12.61 8.32 -6.11
N VAL A 253 12.39 8.00 -7.38
CA VAL A 253 13.41 7.89 -8.42
C VAL A 253 12.96 8.61 -9.68
N THR A 254 13.88 8.87 -10.60
CA THR A 254 13.57 9.55 -11.85
C THR A 254 13.95 8.71 -13.07
N SER A 255 15.19 8.23 -13.11
CA SER A 255 15.75 7.51 -14.27
C SER A 255 15.68 5.99 -14.12
N ALA A 256 15.89 5.27 -15.20
CA ALA A 256 15.99 3.81 -15.21
C ALA A 256 17.14 3.30 -14.33
N LEU A 257 18.27 3.99 -14.31
CA LEU A 257 19.41 3.61 -13.46
C LEU A 257 19.11 3.80 -11.98
N GLU A 258 18.50 4.94 -11.58
CA GLU A 258 18.07 5.15 -10.19
C GLU A 258 17.02 4.11 -9.76
N LEU A 259 16.06 3.80 -10.62
CA LEU A 259 15.06 2.77 -10.34
C LEU A 259 15.70 1.40 -10.17
N ARG A 260 16.61 1.02 -11.07
CA ARG A 260 17.36 -0.22 -11.00
C ARG A 260 18.09 -0.36 -9.67
N ASP A 261 18.88 0.66 -9.31
CA ASP A 261 19.72 0.61 -8.11
C ASP A 261 18.86 0.54 -6.84
N ALA A 262 17.78 1.29 -6.76
CA ALA A 262 16.84 1.24 -5.64
C ALA A 262 16.13 -0.13 -5.56
N VAL A 263 15.60 -0.64 -6.67
CA VAL A 263 14.90 -1.93 -6.69
C VAL A 263 15.86 -3.07 -6.32
N LEU A 264 17.08 -3.10 -6.87
CA LEU A 264 18.04 -4.15 -6.56
C LEU A 264 18.54 -4.10 -5.10
N ALA A 265 18.61 -2.91 -4.51
CA ALA A 265 18.96 -2.77 -3.09
C ALA A 265 17.86 -3.37 -2.19
N GLU A 266 16.60 -3.00 -2.44
CA GLU A 266 15.45 -3.43 -1.66
C GLU A 266 15.07 -4.90 -1.88
N ALA A 267 15.31 -5.42 -3.09
CA ALA A 267 15.04 -6.81 -3.46
C ALA A 267 15.82 -7.85 -2.63
N ARG A 268 16.96 -7.46 -2.04
CA ARG A 268 17.80 -8.39 -1.26
C ARG A 268 17.08 -9.02 -0.07
N SER A 269 16.13 -8.31 0.51
CA SER A 269 15.35 -8.76 1.67
C SER A 269 13.86 -8.90 1.38
N ALA A 270 13.43 -8.79 0.12
CA ALA A 270 12.03 -8.88 -0.25
C ALA A 270 11.63 -10.30 -0.60
N ASP A 271 10.47 -10.76 -0.10
CA ASP A 271 9.86 -12.04 -0.47
C ASP A 271 9.31 -12.02 -1.89
N ALA A 272 8.84 -10.85 -2.37
CA ALA A 272 8.44 -10.67 -3.76
C ALA A 272 8.83 -9.30 -4.30
N VAL A 273 9.08 -9.25 -5.63
CA VAL A 273 9.31 -7.99 -6.37
C VAL A 273 8.35 -7.93 -7.56
N VAL A 274 7.61 -6.82 -7.65
CA VAL A 274 6.67 -6.56 -8.74
C VAL A 274 7.17 -5.39 -9.59
N MET A 275 7.57 -5.68 -10.81
CA MET A 275 8.08 -4.70 -11.78
C MET A 275 6.93 -4.15 -12.63
N ALA A 276 6.18 -3.16 -12.08
CA ALA A 276 5.07 -2.51 -12.78
C ALA A 276 5.43 -1.13 -13.36
N ALA A 277 6.66 -0.67 -13.18
CA ALA A 277 7.16 0.55 -13.81
C ALA A 277 7.38 0.37 -15.31
N ALA A 278 7.05 1.39 -16.10
CA ALA A 278 7.38 1.49 -17.51
C ALA A 278 8.81 2.04 -17.67
N VAL A 279 9.79 1.16 -17.57
CA VAL A 279 11.21 1.52 -17.68
C VAL A 279 11.54 1.78 -19.14
N ALA A 280 12.20 2.89 -19.45
CA ALA A 280 12.65 3.21 -20.81
C ALA A 280 13.75 2.23 -21.24
N ASP A 281 13.62 1.68 -22.46
CA ASP A 281 14.62 0.74 -23.01
C ASP A 281 15.95 1.42 -23.32
N TYR A 282 15.91 2.72 -23.62
CA TYR A 282 17.07 3.52 -24.01
C TYR A 282 17.17 4.81 -23.21
N ARG A 283 18.40 5.26 -23.00
CA ARG A 283 18.71 6.56 -22.44
C ARG A 283 19.69 7.33 -23.32
N PRO A 284 19.76 8.67 -23.27
CA PRO A 284 20.84 9.42 -23.94
C PRO A 284 22.21 8.94 -23.50
N ALA A 285 23.12 8.74 -24.46
CA ALA A 285 24.52 8.37 -24.19
C ALA A 285 25.19 9.41 -23.29
N GLU A 286 24.84 10.68 -23.51
CA GLU A 286 25.34 11.82 -22.76
C GLU A 286 24.20 12.77 -22.38
N ARG A 287 24.08 13.06 -21.06
CA ARG A 287 23.17 14.10 -20.55
C ARG A 287 23.83 15.47 -20.66
N GLN A 288 23.18 16.40 -21.36
CA GLN A 288 23.67 17.76 -21.49
C GLN A 288 23.46 18.55 -20.20
N ARG A 289 24.54 19.26 -19.76
CA ARG A 289 24.51 20.08 -18.53
C ARG A 289 23.59 21.29 -18.67
N TYR A 290 23.44 21.83 -19.89
CA TYR A 290 22.65 23.01 -20.19
C TYR A 290 21.58 22.70 -21.23
N LYS A 291 20.46 23.46 -21.19
CA LYS A 291 19.41 23.36 -22.21
C LYS A 291 19.99 23.58 -23.61
N ARG A 292 19.85 22.60 -24.50
CA ARG A 292 20.27 22.74 -25.91
C ARG A 292 19.47 23.83 -26.62
N LYS A 293 20.14 24.67 -27.36
CA LYS A 293 19.51 25.66 -28.22
C LYS A 293 18.73 24.95 -29.34
N LYS A 294 17.65 25.58 -29.81
CA LYS A 294 16.83 25.07 -30.90
C LYS A 294 17.65 25.09 -32.20
N THR A 295 17.66 23.99 -32.92
CA THR A 295 18.21 23.80 -34.26
C THR A 295 17.13 23.20 -35.15
N GLU A 296 17.32 23.20 -36.49
CA GLU A 296 16.36 22.59 -37.41
C GLU A 296 16.18 21.10 -37.17
N THR A 297 17.29 20.41 -36.89
CA THR A 297 17.33 18.97 -36.58
C THR A 297 18.10 18.75 -35.28
N LEU A 298 17.70 17.72 -34.51
CA LEU A 298 18.40 17.29 -33.31
C LEU A 298 18.64 15.78 -33.38
N THR A 299 19.89 15.38 -33.53
CA THR A 299 20.31 13.98 -33.39
C THR A 299 20.68 13.71 -31.95
N VAL A 300 20.18 12.61 -31.39
CA VAL A 300 20.47 12.13 -30.04
C VAL A 300 20.98 10.71 -30.14
N GLU A 301 22.19 10.47 -29.66
CA GLU A 301 22.72 9.12 -29.51
C GLU A 301 22.11 8.47 -28.27
N LEU A 302 21.58 7.25 -28.44
CA LEU A 302 20.92 6.49 -27.39
C LEU A 302 21.70 5.23 -27.07
N VAL A 303 21.82 4.91 -25.78
CA VAL A 303 22.39 3.65 -25.30
C VAL A 303 21.31 2.87 -24.55
N GLN A 304 21.38 1.55 -24.63
CA GLN A 304 20.40 0.67 -23.99
C GLN A 304 20.50 0.77 -22.46
N ASN A 305 19.35 0.78 -21.80
CA ASN A 305 19.25 0.66 -20.36
C ASN A 305 19.42 -0.82 -19.92
N PRO A 306 19.88 -1.07 -18.69
CA PRO A 306 19.93 -2.41 -18.13
C PRO A 306 18.52 -3.00 -18.01
N ASP A 307 18.41 -4.31 -18.24
CA ASP A 307 17.20 -5.06 -18.02
C ASP A 307 17.04 -5.41 -16.54
N VAL A 308 16.30 -4.59 -15.80
CA VAL A 308 16.15 -4.71 -14.35
C VAL A 308 15.52 -6.05 -13.95
N LEU A 309 14.51 -6.53 -14.70
CA LEU A 309 13.85 -7.80 -14.40
C LEU A 309 14.79 -8.99 -14.62
N ALA A 310 15.57 -8.97 -15.69
CA ALA A 310 16.58 -10.01 -15.93
C ALA A 310 17.68 -10.01 -14.86
N GLU A 311 18.11 -8.83 -14.40
CA GLU A 311 19.07 -8.73 -13.28
C GLU A 311 18.48 -9.25 -11.96
N LEU A 312 17.21 -9.00 -11.68
CA LEU A 312 16.50 -9.53 -10.51
C LEU A 312 16.47 -11.07 -10.55
N VAL A 313 16.10 -11.64 -11.71
CA VAL A 313 16.06 -13.10 -11.90
C VAL A 313 17.43 -13.72 -11.66
N ALA A 314 18.49 -13.10 -12.17
CA ALA A 314 19.85 -13.60 -11.98
C ALA A 314 20.36 -13.52 -10.52
N ARG A 315 19.76 -12.65 -9.71
CA ARG A 315 20.21 -12.37 -8.32
C ARG A 315 19.23 -12.81 -7.25
N ARG A 316 18.08 -13.38 -7.65
CA ARG A 316 17.02 -13.75 -6.70
C ARG A 316 17.51 -14.80 -5.71
N HIS A 317 17.08 -14.67 -4.46
CA HIS A 317 17.29 -15.69 -3.45
C HIS A 317 16.19 -16.76 -3.48
N GLU A 318 16.43 -17.89 -2.82
CA GLU A 318 15.47 -18.98 -2.73
C GLU A 318 14.14 -18.50 -2.09
N GLY A 319 13.03 -18.90 -2.70
CA GLY A 319 11.68 -18.51 -2.23
C GLY A 319 11.20 -17.15 -2.69
N GLN A 320 12.05 -16.28 -3.23
CA GLN A 320 11.64 -14.98 -3.76
C GLN A 320 10.81 -15.14 -5.04
N LEU A 321 9.67 -14.44 -5.11
CA LEU A 321 8.80 -14.39 -6.29
C LEU A 321 9.00 -13.10 -7.07
N LEU A 322 9.06 -13.23 -8.39
CA LEU A 322 9.26 -12.11 -9.30
C LEU A 322 8.08 -11.99 -10.26
N VAL A 323 7.46 -10.82 -10.29
CA VAL A 323 6.33 -10.50 -11.17
C VAL A 323 6.74 -9.40 -12.13
N GLY A 324 6.64 -9.69 -13.43
CA GLY A 324 6.84 -8.70 -14.49
C GLY A 324 5.52 -8.15 -15.02
N PHE A 325 5.59 -6.98 -15.65
CA PHE A 325 4.51 -6.39 -16.43
C PHE A 325 4.97 -6.22 -17.88
N ALA A 326 4.06 -6.51 -18.81
CA ALA A 326 4.28 -6.34 -20.23
C ALA A 326 3.07 -5.64 -20.85
N ALA A 327 3.31 -4.54 -21.54
CA ALA A 327 2.33 -3.89 -22.38
C ALA A 327 2.62 -4.32 -23.83
N GLU A 328 1.76 -5.14 -24.38
CA GLU A 328 1.97 -5.70 -25.71
C GLU A 328 0.88 -5.21 -26.68
N THR A 329 1.28 -4.93 -27.91
CA THR A 329 0.39 -4.78 -29.05
C THR A 329 0.52 -6.04 -29.87
N GLY A 330 -0.58 -6.61 -30.34
CA GLY A 330 -0.48 -7.65 -31.38
C GLY A 330 0.18 -7.08 -32.63
N ASP A 331 0.85 -7.91 -33.42
CA ASP A 331 1.40 -7.57 -34.70
C ASP A 331 0.95 -8.57 -35.79
N ALA A 332 1.53 -8.49 -37.02
CA ALA A 332 1.18 -9.37 -38.13
C ALA A 332 1.58 -10.83 -37.91
N ASP A 333 2.53 -11.10 -37.02
CA ASP A 333 3.15 -12.42 -36.83
C ASP A 333 2.61 -13.17 -35.61
N ALA A 334 2.15 -12.45 -34.54
CA ALA A 334 1.66 -13.06 -33.31
C ALA A 334 0.69 -12.14 -32.56
N ASP A 335 -0.20 -12.78 -31.75
CA ASP A 335 -1.05 -12.07 -30.83
C ASP A 335 -0.26 -11.59 -29.57
N ALA A 336 -0.82 -10.65 -28.84
CA ALA A 336 -0.18 -10.09 -27.63
C ALA A 336 0.17 -11.17 -26.58
N LEU A 337 -0.60 -12.27 -26.51
CA LEU A 337 -0.36 -13.36 -25.57
C LEU A 337 0.80 -14.26 -26.00
N ALA A 338 1.00 -14.48 -27.32
CA ALA A 338 2.15 -15.22 -27.82
C ALA A 338 3.45 -14.48 -27.48
N HIS A 339 3.49 -13.17 -27.77
CA HIS A 339 4.62 -12.31 -27.33
C HIS A 339 4.84 -12.33 -25.83
N GLY A 340 3.76 -12.35 -25.05
CA GLY A 340 3.81 -12.46 -23.58
C GLY A 340 4.46 -13.78 -23.12
N ARG A 341 4.11 -14.93 -23.75
CA ARG A 341 4.69 -16.24 -23.40
C ARG A 341 6.18 -16.30 -23.72
N ASP A 342 6.59 -15.81 -24.88
CA ASP A 342 7.99 -15.73 -25.26
C ASP A 342 8.78 -14.81 -24.33
N LYS A 343 8.17 -13.70 -23.93
CA LYS A 343 8.78 -12.77 -22.96
C LYS A 343 8.93 -13.39 -21.58
N LEU A 344 7.91 -14.12 -21.09
CA LEU A 344 7.98 -14.85 -19.82
C LEU A 344 9.12 -15.88 -19.83
N ALA A 345 9.21 -16.70 -20.88
CA ALA A 345 10.27 -17.70 -21.02
C ALA A 345 11.67 -17.06 -21.05
N ARG A 346 11.82 -15.96 -21.80
CA ARG A 346 13.10 -15.24 -21.92
C ARG A 346 13.49 -14.53 -20.61
N LYS A 347 12.52 -13.93 -19.90
CA LYS A 347 12.79 -13.18 -18.66
C LYS A 347 12.98 -14.08 -17.45
N GLY A 348 12.31 -15.22 -17.38
CA GLY A 348 12.43 -16.19 -16.30
C GLY A 348 11.80 -15.74 -14.96
N CYS A 349 10.87 -14.79 -14.97
CA CYS A 349 10.08 -14.43 -13.80
C CYS A 349 8.97 -15.46 -13.52
N ASP A 350 8.39 -15.43 -12.32
CA ASP A 350 7.37 -16.41 -11.91
C ASP A 350 5.98 -16.09 -12.50
N LEU A 351 5.66 -14.81 -12.61
CA LEU A 351 4.42 -14.30 -13.20
C LEU A 351 4.72 -13.14 -14.15
N LEU A 352 3.99 -13.08 -15.27
CA LEU A 352 4.01 -11.95 -16.20
C LEU A 352 2.58 -11.47 -16.44
N VAL A 353 2.29 -10.24 -16.06
CA VAL A 353 1.01 -9.59 -16.31
C VAL A 353 1.07 -8.93 -17.68
N VAL A 354 0.31 -9.46 -18.62
CA VAL A 354 0.27 -8.97 -20.01
C VAL A 354 -0.99 -8.12 -20.20
N ASN A 355 -0.77 -6.84 -20.45
CA ASN A 355 -1.83 -5.90 -20.82
C ASN A 355 -1.82 -5.71 -22.32
N GLU A 356 -2.96 -5.90 -22.96
CA GLU A 356 -3.15 -5.47 -24.33
C GLU A 356 -3.33 -3.95 -24.36
N VAL A 357 -2.47 -3.26 -25.09
CA VAL A 357 -2.52 -1.81 -25.27
C VAL A 357 -2.79 -1.49 -26.73
N GLY A 358 -3.74 -0.57 -26.96
CA GLY A 358 -4.11 -0.09 -28.28
C GLY A 358 -3.86 1.41 -28.44
N GLU A 359 -4.36 1.98 -29.55
CA GLU A 359 -4.31 3.41 -29.85
C GLU A 359 -5.02 4.26 -28.78
N THR A 360 -4.75 5.58 -28.79
CA THR A 360 -5.31 6.55 -27.85
C THR A 360 -6.84 6.43 -27.77
N GLY A 361 -7.38 6.11 -26.58
CA GLY A 361 -8.83 5.89 -26.37
C GLY A 361 -9.23 4.44 -26.10
N HIS A 362 -8.28 3.49 -26.12
CA HIS A 362 -8.56 2.12 -25.74
C HIS A 362 -8.97 2.05 -24.25
N PRO A 363 -10.00 1.25 -23.86
CA PRO A 363 -10.48 1.17 -22.48
C PRO A 363 -9.43 0.62 -21.48
N THR A 364 -8.42 -0.07 -22.00
CA THR A 364 -7.26 -0.56 -21.24
C THR A 364 -6.05 0.31 -21.59
N GLY A 365 -5.67 1.26 -20.74
CA GLY A 365 -4.59 2.18 -21.05
C GLY A 365 -3.78 2.58 -19.83
N PHE A 366 -2.59 3.15 -20.09
CA PHE A 366 -1.66 3.57 -19.03
C PHE A 366 -2.21 4.66 -18.10
N GLU A 367 -3.15 5.48 -18.58
CA GLU A 367 -3.66 6.66 -17.87
C GLU A 367 -5.02 6.45 -17.21
N GLY A 368 -5.83 5.48 -17.68
CA GLY A 368 -7.15 5.15 -17.15
C GLY A 368 -7.13 4.56 -15.74
N ASP A 369 -8.30 4.48 -15.11
CA ASP A 369 -8.48 3.87 -13.78
C ASP A 369 -8.78 2.37 -13.87
N ASN A 370 -9.17 1.90 -15.05
CA ASN A 370 -9.47 0.49 -15.32
C ASN A 370 -8.32 -0.20 -16.06
N ASN A 371 -8.28 -1.52 -15.93
CA ASN A 371 -7.35 -2.38 -16.63
C ASN A 371 -7.98 -3.75 -16.90
N ALA A 372 -7.50 -4.41 -17.95
CA ALA A 372 -7.71 -5.83 -18.22
C ALA A 372 -6.35 -6.44 -18.54
N ALA A 373 -6.12 -7.66 -18.13
CA ALA A 373 -4.84 -8.32 -18.34
C ALA A 373 -4.99 -9.83 -18.35
N THR A 374 -4.05 -10.52 -18.97
CA THR A 374 -3.84 -11.94 -18.75
C THR A 374 -2.56 -12.14 -17.93
N VAL A 375 -2.66 -12.86 -16.83
CA VAL A 375 -1.48 -13.21 -16.01
C VAL A 375 -0.96 -14.57 -16.44
N LEU A 376 0.22 -14.59 -17.03
CA LEU A 376 0.94 -15.80 -17.43
C LEU A 376 1.86 -16.25 -16.31
N ALA A 377 1.91 -17.55 -16.05
CA ALA A 377 2.73 -18.14 -15.02
C ALA A 377 3.81 -19.06 -15.58
N SER A 378 4.96 -19.13 -14.93
CA SER A 378 6.10 -19.96 -15.32
C SER A 378 5.80 -21.48 -15.32
N ASP A 379 4.74 -21.90 -14.63
CA ASP A 379 4.22 -23.27 -14.61
C ASP A 379 3.31 -23.61 -15.81
N GLY A 380 3.10 -22.66 -16.74
CA GLY A 380 2.25 -22.79 -17.92
C GLY A 380 0.79 -22.36 -17.68
N ALA A 381 0.39 -22.03 -16.45
CA ALA A 381 -0.96 -21.55 -16.18
C ALA A 381 -1.19 -20.13 -16.74
N SER A 382 -2.45 -19.83 -17.07
CA SER A 382 -2.88 -18.53 -17.59
C SER A 382 -4.19 -18.12 -16.92
N TYR A 383 -4.28 -16.85 -16.49
CA TYR A 383 -5.42 -16.32 -15.75
C TYR A 383 -5.91 -15.03 -16.39
N ASP A 384 -7.12 -15.05 -16.94
CA ASP A 384 -7.72 -13.86 -17.54
C ASP A 384 -8.38 -12.99 -16.50
N VAL A 385 -7.96 -11.74 -16.43
CA VAL A 385 -8.54 -10.71 -15.54
C VAL A 385 -9.37 -9.77 -16.41
N ARG A 386 -10.70 -9.86 -16.25
CA ARG A 386 -11.64 -9.03 -16.99
C ARG A 386 -11.44 -7.55 -16.70
N LEU A 387 -11.92 -6.69 -17.61
CA LEU A 387 -11.90 -5.25 -17.43
C LEU A 387 -12.53 -4.86 -16.09
N GLY A 388 -11.73 -4.22 -15.23
CA GLY A 388 -12.10 -3.77 -13.90
C GLY A 388 -11.14 -2.70 -13.38
N SER A 389 -11.29 -2.31 -12.13
CA SER A 389 -10.37 -1.33 -11.53
C SER A 389 -8.94 -1.88 -11.43
N LYS A 390 -7.96 -0.99 -11.41
CA LYS A 390 -6.56 -1.35 -11.19
C LYS A 390 -6.34 -2.01 -9.81
N ASP A 391 -7.18 -1.69 -8.82
CA ASP A 391 -7.15 -2.36 -7.51
C ASP A 391 -7.64 -3.82 -7.61
N ALA A 392 -8.68 -4.11 -8.41
CA ALA A 392 -9.13 -5.48 -8.65
C ALA A 392 -8.02 -6.34 -9.29
N LEU A 393 -7.34 -5.84 -10.31
CA LEU A 393 -6.19 -6.52 -10.90
C LEU A 393 -5.06 -6.72 -9.87
N ALA A 394 -4.80 -5.72 -9.01
CA ALA A 394 -3.78 -5.82 -7.98
C ALA A 394 -4.08 -6.96 -6.99
N HIS A 395 -5.33 -7.12 -6.55
CA HIS A 395 -5.73 -8.24 -5.68
C HIS A 395 -5.52 -9.58 -6.37
N VAL A 396 -5.92 -9.75 -7.64
CA VAL A 396 -5.69 -11.01 -8.39
C VAL A 396 -4.19 -11.35 -8.48
N VAL A 397 -3.34 -10.35 -8.75
CA VAL A 397 -1.88 -10.59 -8.78
C VAL A 397 -1.38 -11.08 -7.42
N TRP A 398 -1.81 -10.47 -6.32
CA TRP A 398 -1.40 -10.90 -4.98
C TRP A 398 -2.01 -12.25 -4.58
N ASP A 399 -3.21 -12.60 -5.03
CA ASP A 399 -3.78 -13.94 -4.83
C ASP A 399 -2.88 -15.01 -5.47
N LEU A 400 -2.45 -14.76 -6.70
CA LEU A 400 -1.57 -15.68 -7.43
C LEU A 400 -0.16 -15.79 -6.80
N VAL A 401 0.34 -14.70 -6.21
CA VAL A 401 1.59 -14.70 -5.44
C VAL A 401 1.43 -15.48 -4.15
N ALA A 402 0.37 -15.23 -3.37
CA ALA A 402 0.12 -15.91 -2.09
C ALA A 402 -0.05 -17.42 -2.24
N VAL A 403 -0.79 -17.87 -3.26
CA VAL A 403 -0.94 -19.30 -3.57
C VAL A 403 0.42 -19.95 -3.87
N ARG A 404 1.35 -19.27 -4.53
CA ARG A 404 2.68 -19.81 -4.84
C ARG A 404 3.57 -19.93 -3.62
N TRP A 405 3.43 -19.07 -2.63
CA TRP A 405 4.12 -19.25 -1.35
C TRP A 405 3.58 -20.44 -0.58
N THR A 406 2.26 -20.59 -0.49
CA THR A 406 1.63 -21.72 0.21
C THR A 406 1.86 -23.05 -0.50
N GLY A 407 1.82 -23.10 -1.83
CA GLY A 407 2.09 -24.30 -2.64
C GLY A 407 3.53 -24.79 -2.53
N ARG A 408 4.50 -23.90 -2.33
CA ARG A 408 5.90 -24.26 -2.05
C ARG A 408 6.10 -24.86 -0.64
N LEU A 409 5.27 -24.47 0.33
CA LEU A 409 5.29 -25.06 1.68
C LEU A 409 4.61 -26.42 1.76
N ALA A 410 3.65 -26.72 0.88
CA ALA A 410 2.98 -28.02 0.81
C ALA A 410 3.74 -29.11 0.03
N GLY A 411 4.81 -28.74 -0.69
CA GLY A 411 5.60 -29.61 -1.56
C GLY A 411 6.97 -30.02 -1.02
N THR A 412 7.29 -29.77 0.26
CA THR A 412 8.52 -30.28 0.89
C THR A 412 8.18 -31.50 1.72
N PRO A 413 8.70 -32.71 1.35
CA PRO A 413 8.54 -33.92 2.14
C PRO A 413 9.31 -33.84 3.45
#